data_de0ae0c163a6291ffea44ce78ade1236
#
_entry.id   de0ae0c163a6291ffea44ce78ade1236
#
_cell.length_a   1.000
_cell.length_b   1.000
_cell.length_c   1.000
_cell.angle_alpha   90.00
_cell.angle_beta   90.00
_cell.angle_gamma   90.00
#
_symmetry.space_group_name_H-M   'P 1'
#
loop_
_entity.id
_entity.type
_entity.pdbx_description
1 polymer ?
#
loop_
_entity_poly.entity_id
_entity_poly.type
_entity_poly.pdbx_seq_one_letter_code
_entity_poly.pdbx_strand_id
1 'polypeptide(L)' 'MNWFAVTICVLDFLAGGYYVHRGELWMGLLWIVYGIGNVILLKIAG' A
#
# COMPACT_ATOMS: atom_id res chain seq x y z
N MET A 1 -1.41 18.34 1.25
CA MET A 1 -1.34 16.87 1.24
C MET A 1 -2.43 16.30 0.35
N ASN A 2 -2.09 15.32 -0.47
CA ASN A 2 -3.06 14.71 -1.39
C ASN A 2 -3.78 13.55 -0.69
N TRP A 3 -4.99 13.81 -0.22
CA TRP A 3 -5.78 12.81 0.49
C TRP A 3 -6.17 11.62 -0.38
N PHE A 4 -6.30 11.84 -1.68
CA PHE A 4 -6.59 10.76 -2.61
C PHE A 4 -5.46 9.72 -2.59
N ALA A 5 -4.21 10.19 -2.66
CA ALA A 5 -3.05 9.31 -2.61
C ALA A 5 -2.89 8.65 -1.24
N VAL A 6 -3.20 9.36 -0.16
CA VAL A 6 -3.19 8.80 1.19
C VAL A 6 -4.18 7.66 1.30
N THR A 7 -5.37 7.84 0.75
CA THR A 7 -6.41 6.79 0.77
C THR A 7 -5.93 5.54 0.02
N ILE A 8 -5.35 5.71 -1.15
CA ILE A 8 -4.82 4.58 -1.92
C ILE A 8 -3.74 3.86 -1.13
N CYS A 9 -2.84 4.60 -0.49
CA CYS A 9 -1.77 4.04 0.32
C CYS A 9 -2.31 3.18 1.46
N VAL A 10 -3.31 3.68 2.18
CA VAL A 10 -3.95 2.95 3.28
C VAL A 10 -4.62 1.67 2.75
N LEU A 11 -5.34 1.77 1.64
CA LEU A 11 -6.00 0.61 1.05
C LEU A 11 -4.99 -0.45 0.60
N ASP A 12 -3.84 -0.03 0.05
CA ASP A 12 -2.80 -0.96 -0.36
C ASP A 12 -2.25 -1.74 0.84
N PHE A 13 -1.99 -1.07 1.96
CA PHE A 13 -1.51 -1.75 3.16
C PHE A 13 -2.57 -2.67 3.76
N LEU A 14 -3.82 -2.25 3.75
CA LEU A 14 -4.92 -3.09 4.24
C LEU A 14 -5.06 -4.36 3.37
N ALA A 15 -4.99 -4.20 2.06
CA ALA A 15 -5.05 -5.33 1.15
C ALA A 15 -3.87 -6.28 1.38
N GLY A 16 -2.66 -5.73 1.55
CA GLY A 16 -1.48 -6.53 1.83
C GLY A 16 -1.62 -7.34 3.10
N GLY A 17 -2.06 -6.71 4.17
CA GLY A 17 -2.29 -7.39 5.44
C GLY A 17 -3.34 -8.48 5.33
N TYR A 18 -4.41 -8.22 4.60
CA TYR A 18 -5.47 -9.19 4.38
C TYR A 18 -4.93 -10.45 3.68
N TYR A 19 -4.17 -10.28 2.60
CA TYR A 19 -3.63 -11.41 1.86
C TYR A 19 -2.58 -12.19 2.65
N VAL A 20 -1.73 -11.50 3.38
CA VAL A 20 -0.74 -12.15 4.25
C VAL A 20 -1.45 -12.99 5.32
N HIS A 21 -2.51 -12.45 5.91
CA HIS A 21 -3.29 -13.16 6.91
C HIS A 21 -3.92 -14.43 6.35
N ARG A 22 -4.28 -14.42 5.08
CA ARG A 22 -4.86 -15.59 4.41
C ARG A 22 -3.81 -16.61 3.96
N GLY A 23 -2.55 -16.34 4.17
CA GLY A 23 -1.47 -17.21 3.73
C GLY A 23 -1.03 -16.98 2.29
N GLU A 24 -1.52 -15.94 1.65
CA GLU A 24 -1.14 -15.55 0.28
C GLU A 24 0.00 -14.54 0.35
N LEU A 25 1.17 -15.03 0.74
CA LEU A 25 2.32 -14.18 1.04
C LEU A 25 2.75 -13.33 -0.16
N TRP A 26 2.84 -13.93 -1.32
CA TRP A 26 3.30 -13.21 -2.51
C TRP A 26 2.35 -12.11 -2.92
N MET A 27 1.05 -12.38 -2.85
CA MET A 27 0.05 -11.36 -3.16
C MET A 27 0.07 -10.24 -2.12
N GLY A 28 0.23 -10.59 -0.85
CA GLY A 28 0.36 -9.59 0.21
C GLY A 28 1.59 -8.71 0.03
N LEU A 29 2.72 -9.31 -0.32
CA LEU A 29 3.95 -8.55 -0.59
C LEU A 29 3.77 -7.58 -1.75
N LEU A 30 3.08 -7.98 -2.80
CA LEU A 30 2.80 -7.12 -3.93
C LEU A 30 2.07 -5.84 -3.51
N TRP A 31 1.02 -5.99 -2.70
CA TRP A 31 0.26 -4.85 -2.22
C TRP A 31 1.06 -3.98 -1.26
N ILE A 32 1.87 -4.58 -0.41
CA ILE A 32 2.73 -3.84 0.52
C ILE A 32 3.76 -3.02 -0.26
N VAL A 33 4.37 -3.60 -1.29
CA VAL A 33 5.33 -2.88 -2.13
C VAL A 33 4.66 -1.69 -2.82
N TYR A 34 3.44 -1.87 -3.32
CA TYR A 34 2.68 -0.77 -3.90
C TYR A 34 2.41 0.33 -2.88
N GLY A 35 2.06 -0.04 -1.66
CA GLY A 35 1.85 0.91 -0.58
C GLY A 35 3.11 1.72 -0.28
N ILE A 36 4.25 1.07 -0.19
CA ILE A 36 5.53 1.73 0.04
C ILE A 36 5.84 2.69 -1.12
N GLY A 37 5.61 2.26 -2.36
CA GLY A 37 5.80 3.12 -3.53
C GLY A 37 4.94 4.37 -3.47
N ASN A 38 3.70 4.25 -3.02
CA ASN A 38 2.79 5.38 -2.87
C ASN A 38 3.25 6.34 -1.76
N VAL A 39 3.80 5.82 -0.68
CA VAL A 39 4.36 6.67 0.39
C VAL A 39 5.52 7.50 -0.15
N ILE A 40 6.41 6.89 -0.92
CA ILE A 40 7.54 7.59 -1.53
C ILE A 40 7.03 8.66 -2.50
N LEU A 41 6.02 8.32 -3.29
CA LEU A 41 5.43 9.25 -4.24
C LEU A 41 4.80 10.45 -3.54
N LEU A 42 4.12 10.23 -2.42
CA LEU A 42 3.58 11.31 -1.60
C LEU A 42 4.68 12.24 -1.11
N LYS A 43 5.82 11.68 -0.70
CA LYS A 43 6.93 12.47 -0.20
C LYS A 43 7.56 13.31 -1.31
N ILE A 44 7.66 12.77 -2.51
CA ILE A 44 8.24 13.47 -3.66
C ILE A 44 7.29 14.56 -4.16
N ALA A 45 6.03 14.21 -4.32
CA ALA A 45 5.03 15.09 -4.95
C ALA A 45 4.38 16.05 -3.95
N GLY A 46 4.38 15.68 -2.71
CA GLY A 46 3.70 16.46 -1.69
C GLY A 46 4.58 17.37 -0.93
#